data_4a9c3d2e662a4ad3277f2fda63d68e10
#
_entry.id   4a9c3d2e662a4ad3277f2fda63d68e10
#
_cell.length_a   1.000
_cell.length_b   1.000
_cell.length_c   1.000
_cell.angle_alpha   90.00
_cell.angle_beta   90.00
_cell.angle_gamma   90.00
#
_symmetry.space_group_name_H-M   'P 1'
#
loop_
_entity.id
_entity.type
_entity.pdbx_description
1 polymer ?
#
loop_
_entity_poly.entity_id
_entity_poly.type
_entity_poly.pdbx_seq_one_letter_code
_entity_poly.pdbx_strand_id
1 'polypeptide(L)'
;MNGIKKIALALGFTRKRSEFELLETEKGAPGFFGGWRYAEEQKQEGKKTVAPSFSENIGRIKESFRADINPDIIIRRFAAGGRVEAAAVFMNGMADAETINDYVLRETMKKPLPDKPPYIDYMIKNVLTAGDVSTESDWYKVKRAITDGQTVLFVGDEEQVVIIDTRGYEHRSVGTTENEKVVRGPQEGFNESLRTNITLLRRMIRREDLVCEMREMDVQNHIRAAIVYLDGSANPALVQEVKRRIAGVQTRMMSNIGVLEQLTENHPLSPFPQVLTTERPDRTASHIMQGYVAVLLDGSPFANIMPTTLFTLMSSSEDVYLRQMQGTVVRLVRYIGALISILLPGYFLSLVLYHQGMMSTEALSTVVASRKMVFAPMGLELLFLLLVFQLIREAGLRVPGSIGQAIGIIGGLILGQAAVSANLASSVMLIVVALSGLGNFCIPDYATQISASYIRAAFVIAAWIGGLLGMSCMLVAFFALMASLKSFGIPFLTPASPKTYSKRPAIVRGRITMHAKTDDYINTREGELL
;
A
#
# COMPACT_ATOMS: atom_id res chain seq x y z
N MET A 1 -13.62 19.52 33.56
CA MET A 1 -13.15 20.08 32.28
C MET A 1 -12.08 19.24 31.58
N ASN A 2 -11.27 18.46 32.29
CA ASN A 2 -10.20 17.67 31.69
C ASN A 2 -10.64 16.37 30.97
N GLY A 3 -11.78 15.77 31.35
CA GLY A 3 -12.25 14.52 30.75
C GLY A 3 -12.79 14.69 29.32
N ILE A 4 -13.61 15.70 29.10
CA ILE A 4 -14.20 15.99 27.78
C ILE A 4 -13.12 16.36 26.77
N LYS A 5 -12.07 17.11 27.17
CA LYS A 5 -10.92 17.41 26.31
C LYS A 5 -10.13 16.16 25.93
N LYS A 6 -9.96 15.19 26.85
CA LYS A 6 -9.30 13.90 26.57
C LYS A 6 -10.11 13.05 25.59
N ILE A 7 -11.44 12.98 25.78
CA ILE A 7 -12.34 12.25 24.88
C ILE A 7 -12.36 12.93 23.49
N ALA A 8 -12.45 14.25 23.44
CA ALA A 8 -12.41 15.00 22.19
C ALA A 8 -11.06 14.84 21.46
N LEU A 9 -9.95 14.74 22.21
CA LEU A 9 -8.61 14.46 21.64
C LEU A 9 -8.52 13.02 21.11
N ALA A 10 -9.09 12.06 21.81
CA ALA A 10 -9.14 10.65 21.43
C ALA A 10 -10.00 10.43 20.17
N LEU A 11 -11.08 11.20 20.03
CA LEU A 11 -11.98 11.16 18.88
C LEU A 11 -11.50 12.03 17.71
N GLY A 12 -10.34 12.69 17.81
CA GLY A 12 -9.79 13.52 16.73
C GLY A 12 -10.39 14.91 16.61
N PHE A 13 -11.30 15.32 17.53
CA PHE A 13 -11.92 16.65 17.50
C PHE A 13 -11.05 17.78 18.04
N THR A 14 -9.95 17.48 18.75
CA THR A 14 -9.02 18.50 19.24
C THR A 14 -7.65 18.31 18.59
N ARG A 15 -7.21 19.32 17.89
CA ARG A 15 -5.91 19.40 17.23
C ARG A 15 -4.76 19.13 18.22
N LYS A 16 -4.09 17.98 18.13
CA LYS A 16 -2.62 18.03 18.13
C LYS A 16 -2.28 18.59 16.76
N ARG A 17 -1.84 19.83 16.69
CA ARG A 17 -1.38 20.44 15.44
C ARG A 17 -0.26 19.57 14.89
N SER A 18 -0.53 18.74 13.90
CA SER A 18 0.49 18.42 12.93
C SER A 18 0.67 19.72 12.15
N GLU A 19 1.80 20.36 12.30
CA GLU A 19 2.16 21.58 11.56
C GLU A 19 2.27 21.32 10.05
N PHE A 20 2.20 20.04 9.66
CA PHE A 20 2.32 19.63 8.28
C PHE A 20 0.94 19.52 7.61
N GLU A 21 0.76 20.31 6.57
CA GLU A 21 -0.37 20.23 5.63
C GLU A 21 0.20 20.09 4.22
N LEU A 22 -0.19 19.04 3.51
CA LEU A 22 0.06 18.90 2.11
C LEU A 22 -1.04 19.68 1.39
N LEU A 23 -0.79 20.95 1.11
CA LEU A 23 -1.74 21.81 0.42
C LEU A 23 -1.66 21.56 -1.09
N GLU A 24 -2.81 21.60 -1.76
CA GLU A 24 -2.84 21.72 -3.22
C GLU A 24 -2.17 23.03 -3.60
N THR A 25 -1.27 23.00 -4.59
CA THR A 25 -0.71 24.21 -5.17
C THR A 25 -1.82 25.05 -5.77
N GLU A 26 -1.79 26.36 -5.51
CA GLU A 26 -2.78 27.29 -6.04
C GLU A 26 -2.89 27.19 -7.57
N LYS A 27 -4.12 27.12 -8.01
CA LYS A 27 -4.64 27.36 -9.36
C LYS A 27 -3.66 27.20 -10.54
N GLY A 28 -3.81 26.13 -11.26
CA GLY A 28 -3.46 26.11 -12.67
C GLY A 28 -2.47 25.09 -13.16
N ALA A 29 -1.94 24.23 -12.31
CA ALA A 29 -1.17 23.09 -12.80
C ALA A 29 -2.13 21.97 -13.22
N PRO A 30 -2.39 21.78 -14.52
CA PRO A 30 -3.07 20.61 -14.99
C PRO A 30 -2.12 19.43 -14.83
N GLY A 31 -2.23 18.68 -13.73
CA GLY A 31 -1.54 17.41 -13.50
C GLY A 31 -1.97 16.36 -14.51
N PHE A 32 -1.59 16.53 -15.77
CA PHE A 32 -2.32 15.83 -16.80
C PHE A 32 -1.60 14.66 -17.46
N PHE A 33 -0.26 14.52 -17.43
CA PHE A 33 0.40 13.53 -18.27
C PHE A 33 1.80 13.09 -17.78
N GLY A 34 2.01 12.84 -16.49
CA GLY A 34 3.32 12.43 -15.97
C GLY A 34 3.95 11.25 -16.71
N GLY A 35 3.14 10.22 -17.01
CA GLY A 35 3.62 9.06 -17.76
C GLY A 35 4.08 9.36 -19.20
N TRP A 36 3.50 10.37 -19.85
CA TRP A 36 3.88 10.78 -21.21
C TRP A 36 5.14 11.62 -21.24
N ARG A 37 5.36 12.47 -20.24
CA ARG A 37 6.61 13.24 -20.13
C ARG A 37 7.82 12.37 -19.87
N TYR A 38 7.71 11.41 -18.97
CA TYR A 38 8.78 10.45 -18.75
C TYR A 38 9.16 9.72 -20.06
N ALA A 39 8.15 9.35 -20.87
CA ALA A 39 8.39 8.76 -22.18
C ALA A 39 8.98 9.75 -23.21
N GLU A 40 8.66 11.05 -23.10
CA GLU A 40 9.24 12.09 -23.98
C GLU A 40 10.65 12.50 -23.53
N GLU A 41 10.90 12.61 -22.25
CA GLU A 41 12.24 12.82 -21.68
C GLU A 41 13.17 11.66 -22.03
N GLN A 42 12.69 10.43 -21.95
CA GLN A 42 13.42 9.25 -22.39
C GLN A 42 13.72 9.28 -23.89
N LYS A 43 12.80 9.77 -24.73
CA LYS A 43 13.06 9.94 -26.18
C LYS A 43 14.08 11.05 -26.45
N GLN A 44 14.17 12.08 -25.63
CA GLN A 44 15.18 13.13 -25.72
C GLN A 44 16.53 12.63 -25.17
N GLU A 45 16.53 11.83 -24.12
CA GLU A 45 17.74 11.17 -23.60
C GLU A 45 18.29 10.10 -24.54
N GLY A 46 17.44 9.40 -25.30
CA GLY A 46 17.85 8.45 -26.33
C GLY A 46 18.69 9.06 -27.47
N LYS A 47 18.94 10.38 -27.44
CA LYS A 47 19.94 11.06 -28.28
C LYS A 47 21.29 11.22 -27.58
N LYS A 48 21.39 10.92 -26.27
CA LYS A 48 22.65 10.98 -25.53
C LYS A 48 23.37 9.66 -25.66
N THR A 49 24.63 9.72 -26.04
CA THR A 49 25.54 8.58 -26.07
C THR A 49 26.40 8.51 -24.82
N VAL A 50 27.04 7.39 -24.62
CA VAL A 50 28.10 7.21 -23.63
C VAL A 50 29.18 8.24 -23.93
N ALA A 51 29.61 8.99 -22.91
CA ALA A 51 30.67 9.98 -23.06
C ALA A 51 32.03 9.27 -23.16
N PRO A 52 33.00 9.86 -23.88
CA PRO A 52 34.35 9.28 -23.96
C PRO A 52 35.09 9.29 -22.62
N SER A 53 34.64 10.07 -21.64
CA SER A 53 35.28 10.15 -20.32
C SER A 53 34.64 9.18 -19.31
N PHE A 54 35.45 8.29 -18.74
CA PHE A 54 35.06 7.36 -17.68
C PHE A 54 34.45 8.09 -16.46
N SER A 55 35.13 9.15 -15.99
CA SER A 55 34.68 9.90 -14.82
C SER A 55 33.32 10.58 -15.02
N GLU A 56 33.07 11.09 -16.22
CA GLU A 56 31.79 11.71 -16.60
C GLU A 56 30.66 10.66 -16.60
N ASN A 57 30.89 9.50 -17.20
CA ASN A 57 29.90 8.42 -17.23
C ASN A 57 29.52 7.94 -15.83
N ILE A 58 30.49 7.76 -14.94
CA ILE A 58 30.22 7.38 -13.55
C ILE A 58 29.49 8.49 -12.79
N GLY A 59 29.80 9.76 -13.07
CA GLY A 59 29.07 10.91 -12.54
C GLY A 59 27.59 10.90 -12.97
N ARG A 60 27.33 10.70 -14.26
CA ARG A 60 25.97 10.58 -14.83
C ARG A 60 25.17 9.42 -14.22
N ILE A 61 25.81 8.26 -13.98
CA ILE A 61 25.16 7.12 -13.32
C ILE A 61 24.78 7.49 -11.88
N LYS A 62 25.71 8.10 -11.13
CA LYS A 62 25.42 8.51 -9.73
C LYS A 62 24.23 9.46 -9.66
N GLU A 63 24.15 10.41 -10.56
CA GLU A 63 23.07 11.39 -10.61
C GLU A 63 21.75 10.73 -11.03
N SER A 64 21.73 9.94 -12.11
CA SER A 64 20.52 9.30 -12.63
C SER A 64 19.86 8.34 -11.63
N PHE A 65 20.66 7.60 -10.88
CA PHE A 65 20.19 6.61 -9.91
C PHE A 65 20.18 7.11 -8.46
N ARG A 66 20.49 8.39 -8.23
CA ARG A 66 20.59 8.94 -6.87
C ARG A 66 21.48 8.09 -5.96
N ALA A 67 22.65 7.67 -6.44
CA ALA A 67 23.52 6.73 -5.73
C ALA A 67 23.95 7.18 -4.33
N ASP A 68 23.83 8.48 -4.01
CA ASP A 68 24.14 9.03 -2.70
C ASP A 68 23.13 8.61 -1.62
N ILE A 69 21.87 8.38 -2.01
CA ILE A 69 20.77 8.03 -1.09
C ILE A 69 20.17 6.66 -1.40
N ASN A 70 20.55 6.04 -2.51
CA ASN A 70 20.01 4.79 -3.01
C ASN A 70 21.08 3.68 -2.96
N PRO A 71 21.18 2.91 -1.87
CA PRO A 71 22.25 1.94 -1.67
C PRO A 71 22.11 0.66 -2.50
N ASP A 72 21.00 0.46 -3.21
CA ASP A 72 20.80 -0.71 -4.08
C ASP A 72 21.55 -0.58 -5.42
N ILE A 73 21.95 0.62 -5.84
CA ILE A 73 22.86 0.75 -6.98
C ILE A 73 24.30 0.56 -6.51
N ILE A 74 24.96 -0.45 -7.04
CA ILE A 74 26.36 -0.74 -6.73
C ILE A 74 27.23 -0.28 -7.89
N ILE A 75 28.20 0.58 -7.58
CA ILE A 75 29.23 1.06 -8.49
C ILE A 75 30.59 0.55 -8.00
N ARG A 76 31.02 -0.61 -8.47
CA ARG A 76 32.28 -1.23 -8.10
C ARG A 76 33.40 -0.77 -9.02
N ARG A 77 34.27 0.15 -8.57
CA ARG A 77 35.48 0.57 -9.30
C ARG A 77 36.63 -0.39 -9.05
N PHE A 78 37.41 -0.69 -10.09
CA PHE A 78 38.59 -1.54 -10.02
C PHE A 78 39.53 -1.25 -11.20
N ALA A 79 40.71 -1.85 -11.21
CA ALA A 79 41.67 -1.76 -12.33
C ALA A 79 41.56 -3.03 -13.18
N ALA A 80 41.10 -2.90 -14.41
CA ALA A 80 41.06 -3.96 -15.40
C ALA A 80 42.47 -4.27 -15.92
N GLY A 81 42.86 -5.55 -15.87
CA GLY A 81 44.23 -5.96 -16.19
C GLY A 81 45.32 -5.28 -15.34
N GLY A 82 44.96 -4.74 -14.18
CA GLY A 82 45.85 -4.03 -13.26
C GLY A 82 46.28 -2.61 -13.70
N ARG A 83 45.74 -2.08 -14.82
CA ARG A 83 46.18 -0.81 -15.41
C ARG A 83 45.05 0.14 -15.81
N VAL A 84 43.97 -0.39 -16.40
CA VAL A 84 42.89 0.43 -16.97
C VAL A 84 41.79 0.62 -15.94
N GLU A 85 41.38 1.85 -15.72
CA GLU A 85 40.28 2.14 -14.80
C GLU A 85 38.96 1.57 -15.34
N ALA A 86 38.23 0.82 -14.50
CA ALA A 86 36.97 0.18 -14.87
C ALA A 86 35.96 0.24 -13.73
N ALA A 87 34.68 0.16 -14.07
CA ALA A 87 33.62 0.07 -13.08
C ALA A 87 32.51 -0.87 -13.54
N ALA A 88 32.12 -1.79 -12.67
CA ALA A 88 30.92 -2.60 -12.83
C ALA A 88 29.76 -1.92 -12.08
N VAL A 89 28.67 -1.69 -12.80
CA VAL A 89 27.45 -1.05 -12.29
C VAL A 89 26.30 -2.01 -12.38
N PHE A 90 25.63 -2.28 -11.25
CA PHE A 90 24.52 -3.22 -11.19
C PHE A 90 23.60 -2.94 -10.02
N MET A 91 22.37 -3.49 -10.06
CA MET A 91 21.38 -3.41 -8.99
C MET A 91 21.55 -4.58 -8.02
N ASN A 92 21.71 -4.25 -6.74
CA ASN A 92 21.79 -5.24 -5.67
C ASN A 92 20.46 -6.00 -5.51
N GLY A 93 20.53 -7.34 -5.52
CA GLY A 93 19.37 -8.22 -5.42
C GLY A 93 18.68 -8.52 -6.75
N MET A 94 18.98 -7.78 -7.83
CA MET A 94 18.51 -8.08 -9.18
C MET A 94 19.57 -8.81 -10.01
N ALA A 95 20.83 -8.53 -9.75
CA ALA A 95 21.96 -9.18 -10.39
C ALA A 95 22.55 -10.27 -9.47
N ASP A 96 22.99 -11.37 -10.06
CA ASP A 96 23.63 -12.48 -9.34
C ASP A 96 25.08 -12.13 -8.99
N ALA A 97 25.34 -12.04 -7.69
CA ALA A 97 26.64 -11.67 -7.17
C ALA A 97 27.74 -12.69 -7.47
N GLU A 98 27.42 -14.00 -7.52
CA GLU A 98 28.38 -15.05 -7.86
C GLU A 98 28.83 -14.91 -9.30
N THR A 99 27.89 -14.74 -10.22
CA THR A 99 28.16 -14.51 -11.64
C THR A 99 29.02 -13.26 -11.85
N ILE A 100 28.71 -12.16 -11.15
CA ILE A 100 29.50 -10.92 -11.25
C ILE A 100 30.91 -11.13 -10.72
N ASN A 101 31.07 -11.75 -9.55
CA ASN A 101 32.38 -11.93 -8.93
C ASN A 101 33.28 -12.87 -9.74
N ASP A 102 32.73 -14.01 -10.19
CA ASP A 102 33.53 -15.08 -10.80
C ASP A 102 33.77 -14.86 -12.30
N TYR A 103 32.77 -14.45 -13.04
CA TYR A 103 32.84 -14.35 -14.50
C TYR A 103 33.09 -12.93 -15.02
N VAL A 104 32.87 -11.90 -14.22
CA VAL A 104 33.11 -10.51 -14.62
C VAL A 104 34.31 -9.94 -13.89
N LEU A 105 34.26 -9.78 -12.57
CA LEU A 105 35.31 -9.08 -11.84
C LEU A 105 36.62 -9.86 -11.79
N ARG A 106 36.58 -11.16 -11.44
CA ARG A 106 37.78 -11.98 -11.33
C ARG A 106 38.53 -12.07 -12.66
N GLU A 107 37.80 -12.33 -13.75
CA GLU A 107 38.40 -12.46 -15.05
C GLU A 107 38.96 -11.13 -15.58
N THR A 108 38.22 -10.05 -15.42
CA THR A 108 38.63 -8.72 -15.88
C THR A 108 39.83 -8.17 -15.09
N MET A 109 39.95 -8.50 -13.81
CA MET A 109 41.08 -8.04 -12.97
C MET A 109 42.36 -8.86 -13.23
N LYS A 110 42.24 -10.16 -13.55
CA LYS A 110 43.40 -11.07 -13.68
C LYS A 110 44.01 -11.03 -15.07
N LYS A 111 43.19 -10.98 -16.11
CA LYS A 111 43.69 -11.09 -17.48
C LYS A 111 44.24 -9.76 -17.97
N PRO A 112 45.47 -9.75 -18.52
CA PRO A 112 46.09 -8.51 -19.04
C PRO A 112 45.28 -7.95 -20.19
N LEU A 113 45.18 -6.64 -20.26
CA LEU A 113 44.59 -5.90 -21.37
C LEU A 113 45.71 -5.41 -22.31
N PRO A 114 45.39 -5.13 -23.60
CA PRO A 114 46.32 -4.53 -24.55
C PRO A 114 46.79 -3.14 -24.02
N ASP A 115 47.95 -2.71 -24.50
CA ASP A 115 48.54 -1.42 -24.08
C ASP A 115 47.78 -0.20 -24.62
N LYS A 116 46.95 -0.38 -25.64
CA LYS A 116 46.19 0.68 -26.30
C LYS A 116 44.73 0.27 -26.56
N PRO A 117 43.75 1.21 -26.48
CA PRO A 117 42.37 0.96 -26.88
C PRO A 117 42.27 0.52 -28.36
N PRO A 118 41.20 -0.16 -28.79
CA PRO A 118 39.95 -0.40 -28.04
C PRO A 118 40.06 -1.60 -27.08
N TYR A 119 39.65 -1.40 -25.83
CA TYR A 119 39.69 -2.46 -24.81
C TYR A 119 38.46 -3.37 -24.86
N ILE A 120 37.31 -2.82 -25.23
CA ILE A 120 36.01 -3.51 -25.20
C ILE A 120 35.99 -4.73 -26.09
N ASP A 121 36.38 -4.61 -27.35
CA ASP A 121 36.43 -5.73 -28.31
C ASP A 121 37.34 -6.86 -27.84
N TYR A 122 38.47 -6.50 -27.24
CA TYR A 122 39.40 -7.48 -26.69
C TYR A 122 38.83 -8.19 -25.48
N MET A 123 38.16 -7.43 -24.60
CA MET A 123 37.54 -7.97 -23.38
C MET A 123 36.45 -8.98 -23.70
N ILE A 124 35.58 -8.69 -24.66
CA ILE A 124 34.48 -9.58 -25.05
C ILE A 124 35.04 -10.89 -25.61
N LYS A 125 36.11 -10.81 -26.43
CA LYS A 125 36.66 -11.98 -27.11
C LYS A 125 37.59 -12.84 -26.25
N ASN A 126 38.31 -12.23 -25.30
CA ASN A 126 39.41 -12.89 -24.62
C ASN A 126 39.34 -12.91 -23.09
N VAL A 127 38.55 -12.02 -22.51
CA VAL A 127 38.53 -11.81 -21.04
C VAL A 127 37.26 -12.34 -20.42
N LEU A 128 36.12 -11.87 -20.89
CA LEU A 128 34.81 -12.21 -20.29
C LEU A 128 34.43 -13.64 -20.67
N THR A 129 33.96 -14.37 -19.65
CA THR A 129 33.52 -15.77 -19.80
C THR A 129 32.01 -15.92 -19.64
N ALA A 130 31.30 -14.80 -19.47
CA ALA A 130 29.84 -14.77 -19.39
C ALA A 130 29.18 -15.13 -20.71
N GLY A 131 28.06 -15.84 -20.68
CA GLY A 131 27.44 -16.43 -21.87
C GLY A 131 26.73 -15.43 -22.78
N ASP A 132 26.19 -14.33 -22.22
CA ASP A 132 25.50 -13.27 -22.98
C ASP A 132 26.14 -11.91 -22.68
N VAL A 133 26.83 -11.39 -23.69
CA VAL A 133 27.60 -10.14 -23.63
C VAL A 133 27.31 -9.31 -24.86
N SER A 134 26.97 -8.06 -24.69
CA SER A 134 26.72 -7.12 -25.77
C SER A 134 27.40 -5.78 -25.52
N THR A 135 27.57 -4.97 -26.57
CA THR A 135 28.06 -3.59 -26.46
C THR A 135 26.92 -2.61 -26.72
N GLU A 136 26.96 -1.49 -26.02
CA GLU A 136 25.98 -0.44 -26.24
C GLU A 136 26.62 0.94 -26.06
N SER A 137 26.16 1.90 -26.88
CA SER A 137 26.56 3.32 -26.79
C SER A 137 25.40 4.25 -26.44
N ASP A 138 24.18 3.77 -26.57
CA ASP A 138 22.97 4.52 -26.23
C ASP A 138 22.77 4.58 -24.72
N TRP A 139 22.81 5.80 -24.16
CA TRP A 139 22.70 6.02 -22.72
C TRP A 139 21.39 5.53 -22.13
N TYR A 140 20.29 5.63 -22.86
CA TYR A 140 18.99 5.13 -22.42
C TYR A 140 19.01 3.60 -22.26
N LYS A 141 19.59 2.89 -23.23
CA LYS A 141 19.69 1.44 -23.14
C LYS A 141 20.63 0.98 -22.03
N VAL A 142 21.70 1.74 -21.76
CA VAL A 142 22.61 1.52 -20.62
C VAL A 142 21.84 1.59 -19.30
N LYS A 143 21.05 2.64 -19.06
CA LYS A 143 20.23 2.76 -17.85
C LYS A 143 19.21 1.63 -17.75
N ARG A 144 18.57 1.31 -18.86
CA ARG A 144 17.59 0.23 -18.90
C ARG A 144 18.20 -1.13 -18.58
N ALA A 145 19.38 -1.44 -19.08
CA ALA A 145 20.11 -2.67 -18.76
C ALA A 145 20.33 -2.81 -17.24
N ILE A 146 20.74 -1.71 -16.57
CA ILE A 146 20.92 -1.69 -15.12
C ILE A 146 19.59 -1.93 -14.40
N THR A 147 18.51 -1.26 -14.80
CA THR A 147 17.18 -1.43 -14.19
C THR A 147 16.56 -2.78 -14.47
N ASP A 148 16.96 -3.46 -15.53
CA ASP A 148 16.55 -4.83 -15.86
C ASP A 148 17.37 -5.91 -15.13
N GLY A 149 18.36 -5.51 -14.30
CA GLY A 149 19.20 -6.41 -13.48
C GLY A 149 20.44 -6.94 -14.19
N GLN A 150 20.81 -6.38 -15.33
CA GLN A 150 22.07 -6.67 -16.01
C GLN A 150 23.23 -5.88 -15.39
N THR A 151 24.44 -6.35 -15.56
CA THR A 151 25.64 -5.63 -15.16
C THR A 151 26.20 -4.85 -16.35
N VAL A 152 26.42 -3.56 -16.14
CA VAL A 152 27.08 -2.68 -17.12
C VAL A 152 28.52 -2.45 -16.68
N LEU A 153 29.45 -2.73 -17.59
CA LEU A 153 30.88 -2.56 -17.36
C LEU A 153 31.40 -1.38 -18.19
N PHE A 154 31.86 -0.35 -17.49
CA PHE A 154 32.59 0.78 -18.06
C PHE A 154 34.09 0.49 -17.99
N VAL A 155 34.82 0.74 -19.08
CA VAL A 155 36.26 0.44 -19.17
C VAL A 155 37.01 1.57 -19.86
N GLY A 156 37.88 2.23 -19.12
CA GLY A 156 38.67 3.34 -19.66
C GLY A 156 37.83 4.46 -20.27
N ASP A 157 38.44 5.24 -21.09
CA ASP A 157 37.83 6.37 -21.82
C ASP A 157 37.30 5.89 -23.19
N GLU A 158 36.29 5.04 -23.18
CA GLU A 158 35.62 4.52 -24.38
C GLU A 158 34.17 5.01 -24.52
N GLU A 159 33.70 5.17 -25.76
CA GLU A 159 32.34 5.63 -26.10
C GLU A 159 31.30 4.52 -26.08
N GLN A 160 31.67 3.33 -25.63
CA GLN A 160 30.81 2.16 -25.51
C GLN A 160 30.98 1.54 -24.15
N VAL A 161 29.97 0.78 -23.74
CA VAL A 161 30.00 -0.03 -22.53
C VAL A 161 29.69 -1.48 -22.84
N VAL A 162 30.10 -2.38 -21.97
CA VAL A 162 29.76 -3.80 -22.08
C VAL A 162 28.56 -4.09 -21.17
N ILE A 163 27.52 -4.67 -21.73
CA ILE A 163 26.35 -5.16 -20.99
C ILE A 163 26.46 -6.67 -20.89
N ILE A 164 26.35 -7.18 -19.67
CA ILE A 164 26.49 -8.59 -19.34
C ILE A 164 25.21 -9.06 -18.68
N ASP A 165 24.62 -10.14 -19.18
CA ASP A 165 23.45 -10.73 -18.53
C ASP A 165 23.86 -11.48 -17.26
N THR A 166 23.58 -10.84 -16.13
CA THR A 166 23.85 -11.34 -14.78
C THR A 166 22.58 -11.42 -13.95
N ARG A 167 21.42 -11.44 -14.62
CA ARG A 167 20.12 -11.49 -13.91
C ARG A 167 20.02 -12.75 -13.08
N GLY A 168 19.82 -12.57 -11.77
CA GLY A 168 19.66 -13.67 -10.83
C GLY A 168 18.76 -13.24 -9.69
N TYR A 169 17.47 -13.55 -9.80
CA TYR A 169 16.51 -13.28 -8.73
C TYR A 169 16.42 -14.51 -7.82
N GLU A 170 16.39 -14.29 -6.51
CA GLU A 170 16.04 -15.34 -5.58
C GLU A 170 14.55 -15.69 -5.73
N HIS A 171 14.24 -16.75 -6.48
CA HIS A 171 12.87 -17.19 -6.73
C HIS A 171 12.24 -18.01 -5.59
N ARG A 172 13.04 -18.53 -4.65
CA ARG A 172 12.60 -19.54 -3.68
C ARG A 172 11.80 -19.05 -2.49
N SER A 173 11.68 -17.73 -2.28
CA SER A 173 11.07 -17.17 -1.07
C SER A 173 9.86 -16.27 -1.31
N VAL A 174 9.37 -16.17 -2.55
CA VAL A 174 8.18 -15.36 -2.84
C VAL A 174 6.94 -16.16 -2.52
N GLY A 175 6.26 -15.80 -1.42
CA GLY A 175 5.00 -16.39 -0.99
C GLY A 175 3.82 -15.90 -1.84
N THR A 176 2.70 -16.59 -1.73
CA THR A 176 1.41 -16.10 -2.21
C THR A 176 0.74 -15.24 -1.15
N THR A 177 -0.04 -14.24 -1.57
CA THR A 177 -0.83 -13.41 -0.65
C THR A 177 -1.85 -14.27 0.11
N GLU A 178 -1.88 -14.14 1.44
CA GLU A 178 -2.81 -14.89 2.30
C GLU A 178 -4.09 -14.10 2.60
N ASN A 179 -3.96 -12.81 2.87
CA ASN A 179 -5.06 -11.95 3.32
C ASN A 179 -5.71 -11.15 2.17
N GLU A 180 -4.93 -10.75 1.15
CA GLU A 180 -5.40 -9.96 0.02
C GLU A 180 -5.47 -10.82 -1.26
N LYS A 181 -6.18 -11.96 -1.20
CA LYS A 181 -6.35 -12.86 -2.35
C LYS A 181 -7.12 -12.20 -3.47
N VAL A 182 -6.65 -12.38 -4.71
CA VAL A 182 -7.32 -11.93 -5.93
C VAL A 182 -7.51 -13.10 -6.90
N VAL A 183 -8.62 -13.09 -7.63
CA VAL A 183 -8.90 -14.10 -8.65
C VAL A 183 -8.10 -13.83 -9.92
N ARG A 184 -7.88 -12.55 -10.25
CA ARG A 184 -7.09 -12.13 -11.41
C ARG A 184 -6.00 -11.16 -10.96
N GLY A 185 -4.79 -11.39 -11.39
CA GLY A 185 -3.63 -10.54 -11.11
C GLY A 185 -2.44 -11.31 -10.57
N PRO A 186 -1.32 -10.62 -10.29
CA PRO A 186 -0.17 -11.22 -9.63
C PRO A 186 -0.57 -11.83 -8.28
N GLN A 187 0.01 -12.97 -7.95
CA GLN A 187 -0.24 -13.65 -6.67
C GLN A 187 0.98 -13.57 -5.74
N GLU A 188 2.06 -12.95 -6.21
CA GLU A 188 3.26 -12.72 -5.40
C GLU A 188 2.92 -11.79 -4.22
N GLY A 189 3.34 -12.18 -3.01
CA GLY A 189 3.25 -11.40 -1.78
C GLY A 189 4.63 -10.99 -1.29
N PHE A 190 4.70 -9.94 -0.46
CA PHE A 190 5.90 -9.60 0.29
C PHE A 190 6.24 -10.72 1.29
N ASN A 191 7.51 -10.81 1.66
CA ASN A 191 8.02 -11.72 2.68
C ASN A 191 8.76 -10.96 3.79
N GLU A 192 9.37 -11.67 4.73
CA GLU A 192 10.08 -11.07 5.86
C GLU A 192 11.42 -10.42 5.46
N SER A 193 11.98 -10.76 4.29
CA SER A 193 13.26 -10.21 3.83
C SER A 193 13.07 -8.85 3.15
N LEU A 194 13.56 -7.79 3.77
CA LEU A 194 13.52 -6.44 3.21
C LEU A 194 14.16 -6.36 1.82
N ARG A 195 15.27 -7.07 1.62
CA ARG A 195 15.99 -7.10 0.35
C ARG A 195 15.14 -7.72 -0.77
N THR A 196 14.48 -8.84 -0.49
CA THR A 196 13.59 -9.51 -1.45
C THR A 196 12.41 -8.61 -1.79
N ASN A 197 11.84 -7.93 -0.80
CA ASN A 197 10.71 -7.02 -1.00
C ASN A 197 11.09 -5.82 -1.89
N ILE A 198 12.28 -5.25 -1.71
CA ILE A 198 12.80 -4.19 -2.60
C ILE A 198 12.98 -4.74 -4.03
N THR A 199 13.53 -5.93 -4.18
CA THR A 199 13.71 -6.58 -5.49
C THR A 199 12.37 -6.80 -6.20
N LEU A 200 11.31 -7.21 -5.49
CA LEU A 200 9.97 -7.33 -6.06
C LEU A 200 9.45 -6.00 -6.60
N LEU A 201 9.65 -4.91 -5.87
CA LEU A 201 9.25 -3.57 -6.33
C LEU A 201 10.08 -3.13 -7.55
N ARG A 202 11.40 -3.38 -7.54
CA ARG A 202 12.29 -3.06 -8.68
C ARG A 202 11.89 -3.83 -9.95
N ARG A 203 11.49 -5.08 -9.84
CA ARG A 203 10.98 -5.88 -10.97
C ARG A 203 9.72 -5.29 -11.59
N MET A 204 8.85 -4.69 -10.77
CA MET A 204 7.60 -4.08 -11.23
C MET A 204 7.81 -2.64 -11.71
N ILE A 205 8.68 -1.87 -11.05
CA ILE A 205 8.99 -0.47 -11.38
C ILE A 205 10.42 -0.40 -11.91
N ARG A 206 10.57 -0.54 -13.21
CA ARG A 206 11.86 -0.51 -13.90
C ARG A 206 12.24 0.92 -14.30
N ARG A 207 12.42 1.76 -13.28
CA ARG A 207 12.76 3.18 -13.44
C ARG A 207 14.01 3.51 -12.62
N GLU A 208 14.88 4.35 -13.18
CA GLU A 208 16.10 4.83 -12.52
C GLU A 208 15.80 5.78 -11.35
N ASP A 209 14.70 6.54 -11.42
CA ASP A 209 14.27 7.48 -10.38
C ASP A 209 13.53 6.82 -9.21
N LEU A 210 13.38 5.49 -9.20
CA LEU A 210 12.91 4.77 -8.02
C LEU A 210 14.00 4.77 -6.95
N VAL A 211 13.75 5.47 -5.87
CA VAL A 211 14.64 5.57 -4.71
C VAL A 211 14.18 4.62 -3.61
N CYS A 212 15.11 3.81 -3.10
CA CYS A 212 14.91 2.93 -1.95
C CYS A 212 15.88 3.37 -0.85
N GLU A 213 15.50 4.35 -0.07
CA GLU A 213 16.35 4.90 0.99
C GLU A 213 16.32 4.02 2.23
N MET A 214 17.45 3.44 2.57
CA MET A 214 17.58 2.61 3.77
C MET A 214 17.78 3.48 5.00
N ARG A 215 17.03 3.18 6.06
CA ARG A 215 17.15 3.83 7.37
C ARG A 215 17.28 2.77 8.45
N GLU A 216 18.32 2.87 9.25
CA GLU A 216 18.40 2.17 10.51
C GLU A 216 17.55 2.93 11.53
N MET A 217 16.63 2.24 12.16
CA MET A 217 15.76 2.85 13.16
C MET A 217 16.47 2.94 14.50
N ASP A 218 16.25 4.05 15.20
CA ASP A 218 16.82 4.27 16.56
C ASP A 218 16.02 3.45 17.60
N VAL A 219 16.15 2.12 17.48
CA VAL A 219 15.53 1.13 18.36
C VAL A 219 16.56 0.12 18.83
N GLN A 220 16.36 -0.48 20.00
CA GLN A 220 17.36 -1.39 20.60
C GLN A 220 17.66 -2.64 19.76
N ASN A 221 16.75 -3.05 18.88
CA ASN A 221 16.95 -4.20 18.00
C ASN A 221 17.52 -3.84 16.61
N HIS A 222 17.97 -2.61 16.37
CA HIS A 222 18.68 -2.17 15.17
C HIS A 222 18.04 -2.61 13.84
N ILE A 223 16.71 -2.52 13.76
CA ILE A 223 15.98 -2.95 12.58
C ILE A 223 16.08 -1.92 11.46
N ARG A 224 16.10 -2.38 10.21
CA ARG A 224 16.16 -1.52 9.03
C ARG A 224 14.79 -1.33 8.41
N ALA A 225 14.51 -0.11 7.98
CA ALA A 225 13.37 0.24 7.16
C ALA A 225 13.84 0.80 5.82
N ALA A 226 13.09 0.54 4.76
CA ALA A 226 13.29 1.16 3.46
C ALA A 226 12.13 2.11 3.16
N ILE A 227 12.45 3.36 2.84
CA ILE A 227 11.49 4.35 2.36
C ILE A 227 11.60 4.35 0.83
N VAL A 228 10.51 3.95 0.16
CA VAL A 228 10.48 3.73 -1.29
C VAL A 228 9.55 4.74 -1.96
N TYR A 229 10.07 5.46 -2.92
CA TYR A 229 9.32 6.49 -3.65
C TYR A 229 9.95 6.79 -5.03
N LEU A 230 9.20 7.42 -5.93
CA LEU A 230 9.74 7.96 -7.19
C LEU A 230 10.18 9.43 -7.00
N ASP A 231 11.45 9.74 -7.17
CA ASP A 231 12.01 11.08 -6.96
C ASP A 231 11.42 12.11 -7.93
N GLY A 232 11.08 11.70 -9.16
CA GLY A 232 10.43 12.55 -10.16
C GLY A 232 8.94 12.79 -9.93
N SER A 233 8.25 11.93 -9.16
CA SER A 233 6.78 11.97 -8.99
C SER A 233 6.37 12.32 -7.57
N ALA A 234 7.01 11.74 -6.55
CA ALA A 234 6.63 11.96 -5.16
C ALA A 234 6.84 13.41 -4.71
N ASN A 235 5.89 13.92 -3.93
CA ASN A 235 6.01 15.24 -3.33
C ASN A 235 7.15 15.27 -2.31
N PRO A 236 8.17 16.17 -2.46
CA PRO A 236 9.31 16.24 -1.53
C PRO A 236 8.89 16.50 -0.08
N ALA A 237 7.84 17.31 0.14
CA ALA A 237 7.35 17.60 1.48
C ALA A 237 6.76 16.34 2.14
N LEU A 238 6.03 15.50 1.38
CA LEU A 238 5.53 14.22 1.87
C LEU A 238 6.69 13.28 2.24
N VAL A 239 7.70 13.17 1.36
CA VAL A 239 8.88 12.33 1.60
C VAL A 239 9.61 12.78 2.89
N GLN A 240 9.82 14.09 3.06
CA GLN A 240 10.44 14.62 4.26
C GLN A 240 9.62 14.37 5.52
N GLU A 241 8.29 14.50 5.45
CA GLU A 241 7.40 14.23 6.59
C GLU A 241 7.45 12.74 6.99
N VAL A 242 7.47 11.83 6.03
CA VAL A 242 7.63 10.39 6.29
C VAL A 242 8.97 10.13 6.96
N LYS A 243 10.07 10.70 6.43
CA LYS A 243 11.42 10.58 7.01
C LYS A 243 11.47 11.13 8.44
N ARG A 244 10.86 12.30 8.66
CA ARG A 244 10.80 12.94 9.99
C ARG A 244 10.08 12.07 11.01
N ARG A 245 8.95 11.48 10.62
CA ARG A 245 8.18 10.61 11.53
C ARG A 245 8.92 9.32 11.84
N ILE A 246 9.52 8.68 10.84
CA ILE A 246 10.32 7.47 11.05
C ILE A 246 11.53 7.76 11.95
N ALA A 247 12.23 8.88 11.73
CA ALA A 247 13.34 9.28 12.58
C ALA A 247 12.93 9.61 14.03
N GLY A 248 11.68 10.01 14.24
CA GLY A 248 11.12 10.30 15.58
C GLY A 248 10.60 9.07 16.33
N VAL A 249 10.66 7.88 15.73
CA VAL A 249 10.18 6.65 16.36
C VAL A 249 11.13 6.23 17.48
N GLN A 250 10.59 6.13 18.69
CA GLN A 250 11.31 5.67 19.87
C GLN A 250 10.55 4.48 20.48
N THR A 251 11.14 3.31 20.41
CA THR A 251 10.60 2.09 21.04
C THR A 251 11.74 1.16 21.43
N ARG A 252 11.52 0.30 22.40
CA ARG A 252 12.52 -0.71 22.78
C ARG A 252 12.68 -1.80 21.72
N MET A 253 11.57 -2.18 21.10
CA MET A 253 11.55 -3.23 20.09
C MET A 253 10.58 -2.87 18.98
N MET A 254 11.06 -2.92 17.75
CA MET A 254 10.24 -2.85 16.54
C MET A 254 10.08 -4.27 16.02
N SER A 255 8.90 -4.84 16.16
CA SER A 255 8.64 -6.25 15.81
C SER A 255 7.88 -6.41 14.49
N ASN A 256 7.11 -5.40 14.11
CA ASN A 256 6.23 -5.48 12.95
C ASN A 256 5.91 -4.05 12.43
N ILE A 257 5.56 -3.97 11.17
CA ILE A 257 5.16 -2.73 10.51
C ILE A 257 3.89 -2.09 11.12
N GLY A 258 3.00 -2.88 11.73
CA GLY A 258 1.84 -2.37 12.46
C GLY A 258 2.19 -1.59 13.73
N VAL A 259 3.35 -1.85 14.35
CA VAL A 259 3.88 -1.01 15.42
C VAL A 259 4.37 0.33 14.86
N LEU A 260 5.04 0.29 13.70
CA LEU A 260 5.48 1.49 13.00
C LEU A 260 4.30 2.36 12.59
N GLU A 261 3.22 1.76 12.09
CA GLU A 261 1.96 2.43 11.75
C GLU A 261 1.45 3.26 12.93
N GLN A 262 1.22 2.63 14.09
CA GLN A 262 0.71 3.30 15.29
C GLN A 262 1.62 4.44 15.79
N LEU A 263 2.94 4.30 15.65
CA LEU A 263 3.91 5.32 16.08
C LEU A 263 4.03 6.49 15.11
N THR A 264 3.68 6.28 13.84
CA THR A 264 3.75 7.31 12.79
C THR A 264 2.42 8.01 12.52
N GLU A 265 1.30 7.46 12.98
CA GLU A 265 -0.02 8.06 12.84
C GLU A 265 -0.20 9.32 13.70
N ASN A 266 -1.05 10.26 13.21
CA ASN A 266 -1.40 11.47 13.96
C ASN A 266 -2.37 11.19 15.11
N HIS A 267 -3.27 10.23 14.91
CA HIS A 267 -4.37 9.91 15.82
C HIS A 267 -4.45 8.40 16.06
N PRO A 268 -3.53 7.82 16.84
CA PRO A 268 -3.48 6.36 17.06
C PRO A 268 -4.71 5.79 17.79
N LEU A 269 -5.53 6.65 18.41
CA LEU A 269 -6.81 6.27 19.03
C LEU A 269 -8.00 6.39 18.08
N SER A 270 -7.78 6.83 16.84
CA SER A 270 -8.83 6.84 15.83
C SER A 270 -9.25 5.41 15.49
N PRO A 271 -10.54 5.14 15.30
CA PRO A 271 -10.97 3.83 14.82
C PRO A 271 -10.50 3.54 13.38
N PHE A 272 -10.18 4.55 12.58
CA PHE A 272 -9.75 4.39 11.20
C PHE A 272 -8.24 4.39 11.07
N PRO A 273 -7.66 3.47 10.27
CA PRO A 273 -6.23 3.49 9.94
C PRO A 273 -5.89 4.73 9.11
N GLN A 274 -4.74 5.33 9.38
CA GLN A 274 -4.25 6.51 8.66
C GLN A 274 -3.12 6.15 7.69
N VAL A 275 -2.83 4.87 7.55
CA VAL A 275 -1.86 4.29 6.64
C VAL A 275 -2.52 3.11 5.94
N LEU A 276 -2.20 2.86 4.69
CA LEU A 276 -2.65 1.68 3.97
C LEU A 276 -1.58 0.58 4.10
N THR A 277 -1.92 -0.49 4.80
CA THR A 277 -1.03 -1.66 4.95
C THR A 277 -1.42 -2.74 3.95
N THR A 278 -0.45 -3.27 3.21
CA THR A 278 -0.68 -4.29 2.18
C THR A 278 0.45 -5.30 2.10
N GLU A 279 0.12 -6.56 1.84
CA GLU A 279 1.09 -7.62 1.55
C GLU A 279 1.41 -7.74 0.04
N ARG A 280 0.82 -6.88 -0.80
CA ARG A 280 0.88 -6.97 -2.26
C ARG A 280 1.89 -6.02 -2.88
N PRO A 281 2.93 -6.55 -3.55
CA PRO A 281 3.91 -5.72 -4.29
C PRO A 281 3.29 -4.93 -5.45
N ASP A 282 2.31 -5.52 -6.17
CA ASP A 282 1.63 -4.86 -7.29
C ASP A 282 0.80 -3.65 -6.85
N ARG A 283 0.11 -3.76 -5.70
CA ARG A 283 -0.63 -2.65 -5.09
C ARG A 283 0.32 -1.54 -4.68
N THR A 284 1.43 -1.89 -4.01
CA THR A 284 2.46 -0.95 -3.58
C THR A 284 3.10 -0.25 -4.77
N ALA A 285 3.50 -1.00 -5.81
CA ALA A 285 4.07 -0.44 -7.03
C ALA A 285 3.11 0.53 -7.73
N SER A 286 1.82 0.18 -7.81
CA SER A 286 0.80 1.05 -8.40
C SER A 286 0.64 2.38 -7.66
N HIS A 287 0.73 2.39 -6.34
CA HIS A 287 0.67 3.62 -5.54
C HIS A 287 1.96 4.43 -5.66
N ILE A 288 3.14 3.80 -5.62
CA ILE A 288 4.42 4.50 -5.84
C ILE A 288 4.43 5.21 -7.20
N MET A 289 3.94 4.54 -8.26
CA MET A 289 3.81 5.15 -9.59
C MET A 289 2.85 6.34 -9.63
N GLN A 290 1.98 6.48 -8.64
CA GLN A 290 1.06 7.61 -8.49
C GLN A 290 1.60 8.71 -7.55
N GLY A 291 2.86 8.60 -7.08
CA GLY A 291 3.51 9.59 -6.21
C GLY A 291 3.33 9.36 -4.71
N TYR A 292 2.79 8.20 -4.31
CA TYR A 292 2.76 7.80 -2.90
C TYR A 292 4.14 7.36 -2.41
N VAL A 293 4.32 7.38 -1.10
CA VAL A 293 5.51 6.87 -0.44
C VAL A 293 5.18 5.54 0.24
N ALA A 294 5.99 4.53 0.01
CA ALA A 294 5.88 3.25 0.68
C ALA A 294 7.01 3.06 1.70
N VAL A 295 6.71 2.40 2.80
CA VAL A 295 7.70 2.00 3.81
C VAL A 295 7.65 0.50 3.98
N LEU A 296 8.81 -0.12 3.85
CA LEU A 296 9.03 -1.55 4.10
C LEU A 296 9.86 -1.68 5.38
N LEU A 297 9.61 -2.71 6.17
CA LEU A 297 10.33 -3.00 7.40
C LEU A 297 10.95 -4.40 7.30
N ASP A 298 12.19 -4.55 7.72
CA ASP A 298 12.84 -5.85 7.82
C ASP A 298 12.09 -6.75 8.82
N GLY A 299 11.89 -8.01 8.47
CA GLY A 299 11.11 -8.93 9.28
C GLY A 299 9.58 -8.78 9.16
N SER A 300 9.06 -7.98 8.22
CA SER A 300 7.62 -7.81 8.01
C SER A 300 7.21 -8.08 6.55
N PRO A 301 6.21 -8.96 6.30
CA PRO A 301 5.70 -9.24 4.96
C PRO A 301 4.65 -8.21 4.49
N PHE A 302 4.71 -6.99 4.99
CA PHE A 302 3.77 -5.92 4.63
C PHE A 302 4.50 -4.63 4.27
N ALA A 303 3.86 -3.81 3.45
CA ALA A 303 4.25 -2.45 3.14
C ALA A 303 3.23 -1.46 3.69
N ASN A 304 3.70 -0.35 4.26
CA ASN A 304 2.88 0.79 4.63
C ASN A 304 2.93 1.84 3.54
N ILE A 305 1.78 2.24 3.01
CA ILE A 305 1.63 3.22 1.92
C ILE A 305 1.00 4.49 2.49
N MET A 306 1.61 5.62 2.19
CA MET A 306 1.23 6.94 2.68
C MET A 306 1.19 7.94 1.53
N PRO A 307 0.22 8.87 1.57
CA PRO A 307 -0.92 9.01 2.49
C PRO A 307 -2.04 8.01 2.16
N THR A 308 -3.06 7.90 3.03
CA THR A 308 -4.24 7.09 2.73
C THR A 308 -5.54 7.88 2.88
N THR A 309 -6.57 7.46 2.16
CA THR A 309 -7.92 8.02 2.20
C THR A 309 -8.94 6.91 2.39
N LEU A 310 -10.18 7.25 2.79
CA LEU A 310 -11.26 6.27 2.87
C LEU A 310 -11.42 5.49 1.55
N PHE A 311 -11.26 6.16 0.42
CA PHE A 311 -11.44 5.56 -0.91
C PHE A 311 -10.31 4.61 -1.29
N THR A 312 -9.07 4.86 -0.83
CA THR A 312 -7.94 3.93 -1.02
C THR A 312 -8.11 2.67 -0.18
N LEU A 313 -8.62 2.79 1.06
CA LEU A 313 -8.94 1.65 1.94
C LEU A 313 -10.09 0.79 1.39
N MET A 314 -11.06 1.42 0.72
CA MET A 314 -12.20 0.73 0.08
C MET A 314 -11.86 0.17 -1.32
N SER A 315 -10.68 0.43 -1.85
CA SER A 315 -10.22 -0.10 -3.14
C SER A 315 -9.44 -1.41 -2.97
N SER A 316 -9.55 -2.30 -3.96
CA SER A 316 -8.75 -3.52 -4.05
C SER A 316 -7.93 -3.51 -5.33
N SER A 317 -6.78 -4.19 -5.34
CA SER A 317 -5.96 -4.38 -6.55
C SER A 317 -6.75 -5.01 -7.69
N GLU A 318 -7.68 -5.90 -7.38
CA GLU A 318 -8.52 -6.59 -8.36
C GLU A 318 -9.37 -5.61 -9.19
N ASP A 319 -9.75 -4.48 -8.63
CA ASP A 319 -10.56 -3.47 -9.33
C ASP A 319 -9.89 -2.99 -10.62
N VAL A 320 -8.56 -2.98 -10.68
CA VAL A 320 -7.79 -2.56 -11.86
C VAL A 320 -7.79 -3.64 -12.94
N TYR A 321 -7.83 -4.92 -12.54
CA TYR A 321 -7.75 -6.07 -13.45
C TYR A 321 -9.09 -6.44 -14.08
N LEU A 322 -10.20 -6.01 -13.50
CA LEU A 322 -11.54 -6.23 -14.03
C LEU A 322 -11.87 -5.22 -15.17
N ARG A 323 -12.86 -5.55 -16.01
CA ARG A 323 -13.40 -4.58 -16.97
C ARG A 323 -14.10 -3.44 -16.25
N GLN A 324 -14.14 -2.25 -16.85
CA GLN A 324 -14.69 -1.03 -16.23
C GLN A 324 -16.07 -1.24 -15.59
N MET A 325 -17.01 -1.87 -16.31
CA MET A 325 -18.36 -2.10 -15.80
C MET A 325 -18.34 -3.09 -14.62
N GLN A 326 -17.62 -4.20 -14.75
CA GLN A 326 -17.50 -5.22 -13.69
C GLN A 326 -16.86 -4.63 -12.43
N GLY A 327 -15.73 -3.90 -12.56
CA GLY A 327 -15.08 -3.25 -11.42
C GLY A 327 -15.97 -2.18 -10.77
N THR A 328 -16.82 -1.48 -11.55
CA THR A 328 -17.79 -0.53 -11.00
C THR A 328 -18.84 -1.23 -10.16
N VAL A 329 -19.42 -2.33 -10.66
CA VAL A 329 -20.42 -3.11 -9.92
C VAL A 329 -19.85 -3.67 -8.63
N VAL A 330 -18.64 -4.27 -8.68
CA VAL A 330 -17.97 -4.80 -7.48
C VAL A 330 -17.73 -3.70 -6.46
N ARG A 331 -17.23 -2.53 -6.88
CA ARG A 331 -17.06 -1.38 -5.97
C ARG A 331 -18.39 -0.94 -5.35
N LEU A 332 -19.44 -0.83 -6.15
CA LEU A 332 -20.76 -0.42 -5.65
C LEU A 332 -21.27 -1.40 -4.60
N VAL A 333 -21.20 -2.72 -4.87
CA VAL A 333 -21.56 -3.77 -3.91
C VAL A 333 -20.76 -3.63 -2.61
N ARG A 334 -19.47 -3.32 -2.70
CA ARG A 334 -18.59 -3.09 -1.55
C ARG A 334 -19.03 -1.91 -0.69
N TYR A 335 -19.35 -0.76 -1.30
CA TYR A 335 -19.87 0.41 -0.58
C TYR A 335 -21.25 0.14 0.04
N ILE A 336 -22.15 -0.52 -0.71
CA ILE A 336 -23.46 -0.92 -0.17
C ILE A 336 -23.29 -1.90 0.99
N GLY A 337 -22.40 -2.90 0.86
CA GLY A 337 -22.08 -3.84 1.93
C GLY A 337 -21.58 -3.14 3.20
N ALA A 338 -20.66 -2.19 3.04
CA ALA A 338 -20.16 -1.40 4.18
C ALA A 338 -21.27 -0.58 4.86
N LEU A 339 -22.17 0.05 4.09
CA LEU A 339 -23.31 0.79 4.61
C LEU A 339 -24.28 -0.16 5.37
N ILE A 340 -24.61 -1.29 4.77
CA ILE A 340 -25.44 -2.33 5.41
C ILE A 340 -24.78 -2.82 6.70
N SER A 341 -23.48 -3.07 6.68
CA SER A 341 -22.75 -3.50 7.86
C SER A 341 -22.89 -2.54 9.03
N ILE A 342 -22.73 -1.25 8.78
CA ILE A 342 -22.68 -0.22 9.82
C ILE A 342 -24.08 0.20 10.26
N LEU A 343 -25.00 0.43 9.31
CA LEU A 343 -26.28 1.11 9.60
C LEU A 343 -27.43 0.16 9.85
N LEU A 344 -27.49 -1.00 9.16
CA LEU A 344 -28.67 -1.87 9.18
C LEU A 344 -29.10 -2.30 10.58
N PRO A 345 -28.21 -2.76 11.51
CA PRO A 345 -28.64 -3.21 12.83
C PRO A 345 -29.27 -2.10 13.66
N GLY A 346 -28.64 -0.90 13.67
CA GLY A 346 -29.19 0.26 14.37
C GLY A 346 -30.49 0.76 13.74
N TYR A 347 -30.57 0.80 12.41
CA TYR A 347 -31.77 1.22 11.69
C TYR A 347 -32.97 0.29 12.01
N PHE A 348 -32.75 -1.04 11.94
CA PHE A 348 -33.77 -2.01 12.30
C PHE A 348 -34.24 -1.84 13.75
N LEU A 349 -33.31 -1.68 14.68
CA LEU A 349 -33.60 -1.46 16.10
C LEU A 349 -34.44 -0.19 16.31
N SER A 350 -34.10 0.90 15.61
CA SER A 350 -34.84 2.17 15.67
C SER A 350 -36.27 2.04 15.16
N LEU A 351 -36.47 1.29 14.05
CA LEU A 351 -37.81 1.07 13.50
C LEU A 351 -38.69 0.32 14.48
N VAL A 352 -38.17 -0.78 15.03
CA VAL A 352 -39.00 -1.66 15.90
C VAL A 352 -39.28 -1.04 17.26
N LEU A 353 -38.36 -0.25 17.83
CA LEU A 353 -38.58 0.35 19.17
C LEU A 353 -39.36 1.66 19.12
N TYR A 354 -39.05 2.52 18.15
CA TYR A 354 -39.55 3.91 18.20
C TYR A 354 -40.45 4.30 17.02
N HIS A 355 -40.35 3.58 15.88
CA HIS A 355 -41.01 3.98 14.63
C HIS A 355 -41.81 2.83 14.02
N GLN A 356 -42.58 2.13 14.87
CA GLN A 356 -43.37 0.97 14.46
C GLN A 356 -44.37 1.27 13.34
N GLY A 357 -44.91 2.49 13.31
CA GLY A 357 -45.81 2.95 12.25
C GLY A 357 -45.19 3.01 10.83
N MET A 358 -43.86 2.93 10.73
CA MET A 358 -43.18 2.84 9.41
C MET A 358 -43.10 1.41 8.87
N MET A 359 -43.48 0.40 9.67
CA MET A 359 -43.49 -1.00 9.28
C MET A 359 -44.90 -1.43 8.86
N SER A 360 -44.98 -2.37 7.93
CA SER A 360 -46.27 -3.02 7.67
C SER A 360 -46.72 -3.81 8.90
N THR A 361 -48.03 -3.89 9.12
CA THR A 361 -48.62 -4.66 10.23
C THR A 361 -48.18 -6.11 10.24
N GLU A 362 -48.03 -6.70 9.09
CA GLU A 362 -47.53 -8.08 8.93
C GLU A 362 -46.08 -8.24 9.35
N ALA A 363 -45.20 -7.33 8.91
CA ALA A 363 -43.79 -7.34 9.31
C ALA A 363 -43.63 -7.11 10.83
N LEU A 364 -44.39 -6.16 11.39
CA LEU A 364 -44.37 -5.90 12.83
C LEU A 364 -44.89 -7.11 13.62
N SER A 365 -45.99 -7.74 13.19
CA SER A 365 -46.52 -8.95 13.81
C SER A 365 -45.51 -10.11 13.81
N THR A 366 -44.80 -10.28 12.72
CA THR A 366 -43.71 -11.29 12.58
C THR A 366 -42.56 -11.03 13.57
N VAL A 367 -42.12 -9.78 13.69
CA VAL A 367 -41.07 -9.39 14.64
C VAL A 367 -41.54 -9.63 16.08
N VAL A 368 -42.75 -9.21 16.43
CA VAL A 368 -43.31 -9.39 17.78
C VAL A 368 -43.48 -10.89 18.10
N ALA A 369 -44.01 -11.68 17.14
CA ALA A 369 -44.15 -13.12 17.30
C ALA A 369 -42.80 -13.82 17.52
N SER A 370 -41.76 -13.46 16.74
CA SER A 370 -40.43 -14.06 16.86
C SER A 370 -39.75 -13.76 18.23
N ARG A 371 -40.21 -12.73 18.94
CA ARG A 371 -39.62 -12.30 20.19
C ARG A 371 -40.45 -12.64 21.43
N LYS A 372 -41.62 -13.24 21.27
CA LYS A 372 -42.56 -13.49 22.38
C LYS A 372 -41.93 -14.21 23.58
N MET A 373 -40.96 -15.09 23.32
CA MET A 373 -40.28 -15.90 24.34
C MET A 373 -38.88 -15.40 24.69
N VAL A 374 -38.36 -14.37 24.01
CA VAL A 374 -37.02 -13.84 24.27
C VAL A 374 -37.03 -12.97 25.51
N PHE A 375 -36.16 -13.30 26.48
CA PHE A 375 -36.15 -12.62 27.80
C PHE A 375 -35.41 -11.27 27.78
N ALA A 376 -34.45 -11.08 26.85
CA ALA A 376 -33.57 -9.91 26.82
C ALA A 376 -34.24 -8.71 26.11
N PRO A 377 -33.98 -7.48 26.57
CA PRO A 377 -34.32 -6.28 25.82
C PRO A 377 -33.65 -6.29 24.45
N MET A 378 -34.33 -5.75 23.42
CA MET A 378 -33.94 -5.80 22.03
C MET A 378 -32.52 -5.26 21.74
N GLY A 379 -32.14 -4.17 22.40
CA GLY A 379 -30.79 -3.60 22.27
C GLY A 379 -29.70 -4.52 22.83
N LEU A 380 -29.94 -5.16 23.97
CA LEU A 380 -29.01 -6.13 24.55
C LEU A 380 -28.91 -7.40 23.72
N GLU A 381 -30.02 -7.92 23.22
CA GLU A 381 -30.08 -9.06 22.32
C GLU A 381 -29.19 -8.80 21.08
N LEU A 382 -29.37 -7.63 20.45
CA LEU A 382 -28.61 -7.26 19.26
C LEU A 382 -27.10 -7.10 19.55
N LEU A 383 -26.73 -6.41 20.63
CA LEU A 383 -25.33 -6.27 21.03
C LEU A 383 -24.68 -7.62 21.37
N PHE A 384 -25.42 -8.50 22.05
CA PHE A 384 -24.97 -9.87 22.34
C PHE A 384 -24.71 -10.66 21.06
N LEU A 385 -25.66 -10.64 20.10
CA LEU A 385 -25.50 -11.33 18.82
C LEU A 385 -24.32 -10.78 18.00
N LEU A 386 -24.11 -9.45 18.02
CA LEU A 386 -22.93 -8.83 17.38
C LEU A 386 -21.63 -9.28 18.03
N LEU A 387 -21.61 -9.40 19.37
CA LEU A 387 -20.46 -9.92 20.10
C LEU A 387 -20.19 -11.38 19.74
N VAL A 388 -21.22 -12.23 19.74
CA VAL A 388 -21.10 -13.63 19.35
C VAL A 388 -20.57 -13.78 17.92
N PHE A 389 -21.08 -12.98 17.00
CA PHE A 389 -20.57 -12.95 15.62
C PHE A 389 -19.09 -12.56 15.57
N GLN A 390 -18.68 -11.57 16.36
CA GLN A 390 -17.27 -11.15 16.45
C GLN A 390 -16.37 -12.24 17.05
N LEU A 391 -16.86 -12.99 18.06
CA LEU A 391 -16.15 -14.12 18.65
C LEU A 391 -15.96 -15.27 17.64
N ILE A 392 -17.01 -15.58 16.87
CA ILE A 392 -16.93 -16.61 15.79
C ILE A 392 -15.88 -16.20 14.75
N ARG A 393 -15.88 -14.94 14.35
CA ARG A 393 -14.90 -14.41 13.40
C ARG A 393 -13.47 -14.50 13.93
N GLU A 394 -13.24 -14.07 15.18
CA GLU A 394 -11.94 -14.12 15.83
C GLU A 394 -11.43 -15.56 15.99
N ALA A 395 -12.31 -16.47 16.38
CA ALA A 395 -11.98 -17.89 16.47
C ALA A 395 -11.62 -18.48 15.11
N GLY A 396 -12.34 -18.11 14.05
CA GLY A 396 -12.08 -18.57 12.68
C GLY A 396 -10.71 -18.14 12.15
N LEU A 397 -10.21 -16.97 12.54
CA LEU A 397 -8.89 -16.46 12.14
C LEU A 397 -7.73 -17.20 12.82
N ARG A 398 -7.95 -17.76 14.02
CA ARG A 398 -6.90 -18.43 14.81
C ARG A 398 -6.75 -19.90 14.52
N VAL A 399 -7.70 -20.50 13.83
CA VAL A 399 -7.69 -21.93 13.53
C VAL A 399 -7.13 -22.16 12.13
N PRO A 400 -6.16 -23.10 11.96
CA PRO A 400 -5.54 -23.33 10.66
C PRO A 400 -6.52 -23.82 9.59
N GLY A 401 -6.49 -23.20 8.42
CA GLY A 401 -7.02 -23.66 7.13
C GLY A 401 -8.44 -24.24 7.15
N SER A 402 -8.60 -25.50 6.75
CA SER A 402 -9.89 -26.18 6.57
C SER A 402 -10.71 -26.33 7.84
N ILE A 403 -10.06 -26.45 8.99
CA ILE A 403 -10.73 -26.59 10.30
C ILE A 403 -11.40 -25.27 10.69
N GLY A 404 -10.77 -24.13 10.44
CA GLY A 404 -11.35 -22.80 10.71
C GLY A 404 -12.64 -22.55 9.92
N GLN A 405 -12.67 -22.97 8.66
CA GLN A 405 -13.87 -22.87 7.83
C GLN A 405 -14.99 -23.78 8.37
N ALA A 406 -14.67 -25.02 8.77
CA ALA A 406 -15.65 -25.94 9.36
C ALA A 406 -16.21 -25.38 10.69
N ILE A 407 -15.36 -24.85 11.58
CA ILE A 407 -15.80 -24.23 12.84
C ILE A 407 -16.69 -23.01 12.57
N GLY A 408 -16.36 -22.19 11.58
CA GLY A 408 -17.18 -21.05 11.20
C GLY A 408 -18.58 -21.44 10.75
N ILE A 409 -18.69 -22.49 9.92
CA ILE A 409 -19.99 -23.00 9.44
C ILE A 409 -20.76 -23.69 10.57
N ILE A 410 -20.14 -24.65 11.27
CA ILE A 410 -20.77 -25.43 12.32
C ILE A 410 -21.14 -24.53 13.51
N GLY A 411 -20.21 -23.67 13.95
CA GLY A 411 -20.42 -22.73 15.04
C GLY A 411 -21.54 -21.76 14.70
N GLY A 412 -21.54 -21.17 13.51
CA GLY A 412 -22.60 -20.24 13.08
C GLY A 412 -23.98 -20.90 12.99
N LEU A 413 -24.05 -22.11 12.41
CA LEU A 413 -25.31 -22.83 12.26
C LEU A 413 -25.84 -23.36 13.61
N ILE A 414 -24.99 -24.06 14.37
CA ILE A 414 -25.39 -24.67 15.65
C ILE A 414 -25.72 -23.59 16.67
N LEU A 415 -24.84 -22.57 16.84
CA LEU A 415 -25.10 -21.48 17.78
C LEU A 415 -26.31 -20.65 17.37
N GLY A 416 -26.51 -20.41 16.07
CA GLY A 416 -27.68 -19.69 15.58
C GLY A 416 -28.97 -20.45 15.85
N GLN A 417 -29.04 -21.75 15.53
CA GLN A 417 -30.21 -22.58 15.82
C GLN A 417 -30.45 -22.76 17.32
N ALA A 418 -29.40 -23.04 18.09
CA ALA A 418 -29.49 -23.19 19.54
C ALA A 418 -29.97 -21.91 20.22
N ALA A 419 -29.45 -20.74 19.80
CA ALA A 419 -29.87 -19.46 20.34
C ALA A 419 -31.36 -19.17 20.11
N VAL A 420 -31.86 -19.49 18.92
CA VAL A 420 -33.30 -19.33 18.59
C VAL A 420 -34.15 -20.36 19.33
N SER A 421 -33.73 -21.64 19.35
CA SER A 421 -34.46 -22.71 20.03
C SER A 421 -34.52 -22.53 21.55
N ALA A 422 -33.46 -21.96 22.14
CA ALA A 422 -33.40 -21.64 23.56
C ALA A 422 -34.07 -20.29 23.93
N ASN A 423 -34.66 -19.61 22.95
CA ASN A 423 -35.27 -18.27 23.13
C ASN A 423 -34.26 -17.19 23.63
N LEU A 424 -32.98 -17.36 23.37
CA LEU A 424 -31.93 -16.39 23.66
C LEU A 424 -31.89 -15.25 22.63
N ALA A 425 -32.31 -15.55 21.40
CA ALA A 425 -32.35 -14.60 20.30
C ALA A 425 -33.56 -14.84 19.40
N SER A 426 -34.07 -13.78 18.79
CA SER A 426 -35.13 -13.88 17.79
C SER A 426 -34.55 -14.21 16.41
N SER A 427 -35.30 -14.97 15.61
CA SER A 427 -34.89 -15.35 14.24
C SER A 427 -34.68 -14.12 13.33
N VAL A 428 -35.49 -13.09 13.49
CA VAL A 428 -35.39 -11.85 12.71
C VAL A 428 -34.12 -11.09 13.06
N MET A 429 -33.76 -10.99 14.36
CA MET A 429 -32.49 -10.36 14.77
C MET A 429 -31.27 -11.10 14.25
N LEU A 430 -31.33 -12.43 14.25
CA LEU A 430 -30.25 -13.25 13.70
C LEU A 430 -29.99 -12.95 12.21
N ILE A 431 -31.06 -12.78 11.41
CA ILE A 431 -30.95 -12.39 10.01
C ILE A 431 -30.32 -11.01 9.85
N VAL A 432 -30.74 -10.02 10.66
CA VAL A 432 -30.18 -8.66 10.63
C VAL A 432 -28.68 -8.67 10.94
N VAL A 433 -28.27 -9.42 11.96
CA VAL A 433 -26.85 -9.55 12.33
C VAL A 433 -26.05 -10.27 11.24
N ALA A 434 -26.62 -11.34 10.66
CA ALA A 434 -25.98 -12.09 9.59
C ALA A 434 -25.74 -11.20 8.34
N LEU A 435 -26.75 -10.45 7.90
CA LEU A 435 -26.62 -9.51 6.78
C LEU A 435 -25.58 -8.41 7.08
N SER A 436 -25.57 -7.87 8.28
CA SER A 436 -24.58 -6.90 8.71
C SER A 436 -23.17 -7.49 8.73
N GLY A 437 -23.03 -8.73 9.18
CA GLY A 437 -21.77 -9.46 9.17
C GLY A 437 -21.25 -9.73 7.75
N LEU A 438 -22.11 -10.18 6.84
CA LEU A 438 -21.77 -10.38 5.43
C LEU A 438 -21.35 -9.05 4.77
N GLY A 439 -22.05 -7.95 5.07
CA GLY A 439 -21.65 -6.62 4.60
C GLY A 439 -20.25 -6.19 5.07
N ASN A 440 -19.84 -6.61 6.28
CA ASN A 440 -18.51 -6.30 6.81
C ASN A 440 -17.39 -6.98 6.00
N PHE A 441 -17.61 -8.18 5.51
CA PHE A 441 -16.65 -8.89 4.66
C PHE A 441 -16.48 -8.28 3.26
N CYS A 442 -17.40 -7.40 2.86
CA CYS A 442 -17.23 -6.64 1.61
C CYS A 442 -16.13 -5.57 1.70
N ILE A 443 -15.73 -5.16 2.90
CA ILE A 443 -14.65 -4.17 3.09
C ILE A 443 -13.31 -4.86 2.86
N PRO A 444 -12.46 -4.37 1.92
CA PRO A 444 -11.24 -5.10 1.57
C PRO A 444 -10.13 -4.97 2.60
N ASP A 445 -10.02 -3.83 3.27
CA ASP A 445 -8.99 -3.57 4.26
C ASP A 445 -9.39 -4.11 5.65
N TYR A 446 -8.51 -4.94 6.24
CA TYR A 446 -8.78 -5.62 7.51
C TYR A 446 -8.94 -4.66 8.70
N ALA A 447 -8.09 -3.64 8.80
CA ALA A 447 -8.18 -2.65 9.88
C ALA A 447 -9.49 -1.84 9.78
N THR A 448 -9.91 -1.50 8.57
CA THR A 448 -11.20 -0.85 8.30
C THR A 448 -12.39 -1.76 8.63
N GLN A 449 -12.30 -3.09 8.42
CA GLN A 449 -13.33 -4.04 8.86
C GLN A 449 -13.52 -4.04 10.37
N ILE A 450 -12.43 -4.01 11.13
CA ILE A 450 -12.48 -3.93 12.60
C ILE A 450 -13.11 -2.61 13.03
N SER A 451 -12.69 -1.51 12.41
CA SER A 451 -13.23 -0.17 12.65
C SER A 451 -14.73 -0.10 12.41
N ALA A 452 -15.22 -0.68 11.32
CA ALA A 452 -16.63 -0.77 10.98
C ALA A 452 -17.43 -1.54 12.08
N SER A 453 -16.83 -2.56 12.70
CA SER A 453 -17.46 -3.32 13.78
C SER A 453 -17.67 -2.49 15.04
N TYR A 454 -16.70 -1.65 15.43
CA TYR A 454 -16.86 -0.73 16.59
C TYR A 454 -17.87 0.37 16.29
N ILE A 455 -17.81 0.95 15.08
CA ILE A 455 -18.72 2.00 14.66
C ILE A 455 -20.16 1.47 14.61
N ARG A 456 -20.37 0.25 14.09
CA ARG A 456 -21.66 -0.43 14.11
C ARG A 456 -22.23 -0.55 15.52
N ALA A 457 -21.43 -0.98 16.50
CA ALA A 457 -21.86 -1.08 17.90
C ALA A 457 -22.28 0.30 18.45
N ALA A 458 -21.54 1.37 18.11
CA ALA A 458 -21.90 2.74 18.50
C ALA A 458 -23.24 3.19 17.87
N PHE A 459 -23.50 2.86 16.59
CA PHE A 459 -24.78 3.13 15.94
C PHE A 459 -25.93 2.37 16.59
N VAL A 460 -25.72 1.11 17.01
CA VAL A 460 -26.72 0.31 17.73
C VAL A 460 -27.05 0.93 19.09
N ILE A 461 -26.05 1.38 19.84
CA ILE A 461 -26.25 2.04 21.12
C ILE A 461 -27.01 3.37 20.92
N ALA A 462 -26.62 4.18 19.94
CA ALA A 462 -27.33 5.44 19.66
C ALA A 462 -28.78 5.21 19.22
N ALA A 463 -29.01 4.16 18.41
CA ALA A 463 -30.35 3.74 18.01
C ALA A 463 -31.19 3.25 19.17
N TRP A 464 -30.62 2.52 20.12
CA TRP A 464 -31.29 1.99 21.28
C TRP A 464 -31.76 3.12 22.22
N ILE A 465 -30.93 4.16 22.38
CA ILE A 465 -31.24 5.31 23.28
C ILE A 465 -32.22 6.29 22.63
N GLY A 466 -32.01 6.63 21.34
CA GLY A 466 -32.72 7.75 20.71
C GLY A 466 -33.39 7.43 19.37
N GLY A 467 -33.55 6.15 19.02
CA GLY A 467 -34.18 5.75 17.75
C GLY A 467 -33.50 6.36 16.53
N LEU A 468 -34.26 6.77 15.52
CA LEU A 468 -33.73 7.42 14.30
C LEU A 468 -33.04 8.76 14.59
N LEU A 469 -33.51 9.49 15.62
CA LEU A 469 -32.86 10.74 16.02
C LEU A 469 -31.45 10.46 16.60
N GLY A 470 -31.31 9.44 17.45
CA GLY A 470 -30.01 9.00 17.93
C GLY A 470 -29.08 8.56 16.82
N MET A 471 -29.61 7.80 15.84
CA MET A 471 -28.84 7.42 14.66
C MET A 471 -28.41 8.62 13.82
N SER A 472 -29.26 9.60 13.60
CA SER A 472 -28.90 10.79 12.81
C SER A 472 -27.84 11.64 13.52
N CYS A 473 -27.92 11.79 14.83
CA CYS A 473 -26.85 12.43 15.61
C CYS A 473 -25.53 11.67 15.50
N MET A 474 -25.58 10.34 15.61
CA MET A 474 -24.39 9.50 15.45
C MET A 474 -23.81 9.59 14.03
N LEU A 475 -24.66 9.68 13.00
CA LEU A 475 -24.24 9.84 11.62
C LEU A 475 -23.49 11.17 11.42
N VAL A 476 -24.01 12.27 11.96
CA VAL A 476 -23.32 13.58 11.93
C VAL A 476 -21.98 13.50 12.66
N ALA A 477 -21.93 12.90 13.85
CA ALA A 477 -20.70 12.71 14.62
C ALA A 477 -19.68 11.85 13.85
N PHE A 478 -20.14 10.80 13.18
CA PHE A 478 -19.33 9.92 12.36
C PHE A 478 -18.69 10.66 11.17
N PHE A 479 -19.49 11.44 10.42
CA PHE A 479 -18.96 12.25 9.33
C PHE A 479 -18.03 13.35 9.82
N ALA A 480 -18.33 13.99 10.94
CA ALA A 480 -17.47 14.98 11.57
C ALA A 480 -16.11 14.36 11.98
N LEU A 481 -16.13 13.16 12.53
CA LEU A 481 -14.91 12.41 12.86
C LEU A 481 -14.09 12.15 11.59
N MET A 482 -14.68 11.58 10.53
CA MET A 482 -13.97 11.30 9.28
C MET A 482 -13.41 12.57 8.61
N ALA A 483 -14.17 13.69 8.67
CA ALA A 483 -13.74 14.97 8.11
C ALA A 483 -12.59 15.62 8.91
N SER A 484 -12.47 15.30 10.20
CA SER A 484 -11.38 15.81 11.05
C SER A 484 -10.07 15.05 10.89
N LEU A 485 -10.12 13.82 10.36
CA LEU A 485 -8.94 12.98 10.19
C LEU A 485 -8.11 13.43 8.99
N LYS A 486 -6.78 13.39 9.17
CA LYS A 486 -5.80 13.63 8.11
C LYS A 486 -4.76 12.53 8.13
N SER A 487 -4.40 12.01 6.96
CA SER A 487 -3.29 11.10 6.76
C SER A 487 -2.15 11.87 6.10
N PHE A 488 -1.03 12.04 6.79
CA PHE A 488 0.15 12.75 6.27
C PHE A 488 -0.18 14.07 5.56
N GLY A 489 -1.05 14.89 6.20
CA GLY A 489 -1.47 16.20 5.69
C GLY A 489 -2.66 16.18 4.72
N ILE A 490 -3.08 15.02 4.22
CA ILE A 490 -4.21 14.89 3.32
C ILE A 490 -5.49 14.57 4.10
N PRO A 491 -6.62 15.26 3.86
CA PRO A 491 -7.89 14.94 4.48
C PRO A 491 -8.37 13.53 4.12
N PHE A 492 -8.86 12.78 5.12
CA PHE A 492 -9.22 11.37 4.97
C PHE A 492 -10.36 11.11 3.97
N LEU A 493 -11.28 12.07 3.82
CA LEU A 493 -12.41 12.00 2.89
C LEU A 493 -12.08 12.46 1.46
N THR A 494 -10.84 12.83 1.16
CA THR A 494 -10.43 13.20 -0.21
C THR A 494 -10.59 11.99 -1.15
N PRO A 495 -11.10 12.14 -2.39
CA PRO A 495 -11.43 13.37 -3.13
C PRO A 495 -12.88 13.88 -2.96
N ALA A 496 -13.70 13.32 -2.07
CA ALA A 496 -15.07 13.76 -1.88
C ALA A 496 -15.16 15.07 -1.09
N SER A 497 -14.30 15.23 -0.08
CA SER A 497 -14.21 16.42 0.76
C SER A 497 -12.76 16.61 1.29
N PRO A 498 -12.05 17.67 0.91
CA PRO A 498 -12.41 18.67 -0.11
C PRO A 498 -12.51 18.07 -1.53
N LYS A 499 -13.31 18.69 -2.37
CA LYS A 499 -13.43 18.28 -3.77
C LYS A 499 -12.16 18.66 -4.52
N THR A 500 -11.56 17.69 -5.20
CA THR A 500 -10.34 17.87 -5.96
C THR A 500 -10.62 18.22 -7.43
N TYR A 501 -9.62 18.74 -8.12
CA TYR A 501 -9.73 19.07 -9.54
C TYR A 501 -9.68 17.83 -10.44
N SER A 502 -9.07 16.74 -9.95
CA SER A 502 -9.05 15.50 -10.69
C SER A 502 -10.47 14.96 -10.83
N LYS A 503 -10.92 14.80 -12.06
CA LYS A 503 -12.23 14.22 -12.37
C LYS A 503 -12.25 12.69 -12.16
N ARG A 504 -11.36 12.16 -11.32
CA ARG A 504 -11.36 10.73 -10.98
C ARG A 504 -12.58 10.42 -10.12
N PRO A 505 -13.48 9.56 -10.56
CA PRO A 505 -14.62 9.19 -9.74
C PRO A 505 -14.14 8.33 -8.57
N ALA A 506 -14.47 8.75 -7.34
CA ALA A 506 -14.04 8.06 -6.11
C ALA A 506 -14.70 6.67 -5.96
N ILE A 507 -15.98 6.56 -6.32
CA ILE A 507 -16.79 5.35 -6.13
C ILE A 507 -16.79 4.47 -7.39
N VAL A 508 -16.94 5.10 -8.57
CA VAL A 508 -17.05 4.39 -9.85
C VAL A 508 -15.65 4.15 -10.42
N ARG A 509 -15.40 2.97 -10.99
CA ARG A 509 -14.15 2.72 -11.69
C ARG A 509 -14.06 3.57 -12.95
N GLY A 510 -13.09 4.49 -13.01
CA GLY A 510 -12.78 5.27 -14.20
C GLY A 510 -12.30 4.40 -15.38
N ARG A 511 -12.24 4.99 -16.58
CA ARG A 511 -11.61 4.33 -17.75
C ARG A 511 -10.14 4.05 -17.44
N ILE A 512 -9.58 2.99 -18.02
CA ILE A 512 -8.18 2.60 -17.79
C ILE A 512 -7.20 3.73 -18.15
N THR A 513 -7.53 4.53 -19.15
CA THR A 513 -6.76 5.73 -19.54
C THR A 513 -6.71 6.80 -18.45
N MET A 514 -7.67 6.82 -17.51
CA MET A 514 -7.66 7.72 -16.36
C MET A 514 -6.72 7.23 -15.23
N HIS A 515 -6.35 5.97 -15.23
CA HIS A 515 -5.36 5.44 -14.28
C HIS A 515 -3.94 5.90 -14.58
N ALA A 516 -3.68 6.37 -15.80
CA ALA A 516 -2.40 6.99 -16.17
C ALA A 516 -2.20 8.40 -15.56
N LYS A 517 -3.26 8.98 -14.96
CA LYS A 517 -3.19 10.28 -14.28
C LYS A 517 -2.91 10.09 -12.81
N THR A 518 -2.03 10.92 -12.28
CA THR A 518 -1.76 10.99 -10.83
C THR A 518 -2.94 11.63 -10.09
N ASP A 519 -3.07 11.33 -8.80
CA ASP A 519 -4.07 11.96 -7.96
C ASP A 519 -3.59 13.37 -7.57
N ASP A 520 -4.35 14.39 -7.94
CA ASP A 520 -4.00 15.80 -7.73
C ASP A 520 -3.84 16.22 -6.26
N TYR A 521 -4.53 15.52 -5.35
CA TYR A 521 -4.43 15.80 -3.91
C TYR A 521 -3.10 15.40 -3.27
N ILE A 522 -2.25 14.63 -3.97
CA ILE A 522 -0.91 14.27 -3.51
C ILE A 522 0.08 15.40 -3.82
N ASN A 523 -0.28 16.32 -4.72
CA ASN A 523 0.59 17.40 -5.19
C ASN A 523 1.93 16.84 -5.70
N THR A 524 1.84 15.94 -6.66
CA THR A 524 3.04 15.33 -7.25
C THR A 524 3.92 16.39 -7.92
N ARG A 525 5.22 16.19 -7.86
CA ARG A 525 6.21 17.09 -8.46
C ARG A 525 6.00 17.28 -9.97
N GLU A 526 5.44 16.27 -10.63
CA GLU A 526 5.03 16.35 -12.05
C GLU A 526 3.94 17.39 -12.29
N GLY A 527 3.15 17.75 -11.29
CA GLY A 527 2.15 18.83 -11.35
C GLY A 527 2.74 20.25 -11.24
N GLU A 528 3.92 20.40 -10.62
CA GLU A 528 4.59 21.70 -10.47
C GLU A 528 5.35 22.12 -11.74
N LEU A 529 5.69 21.17 -12.61
CA LEU A 529 6.46 21.39 -13.85
C LEU A 529 5.57 21.68 -15.08
N LEU A 530 4.25 21.76 -14.90
CA LEU A 530 3.24 22.07 -15.91
C LEU A 530 2.59 23.41 -15.68
#